data_20769cda412d1f848cf423ee993efdd0
#
_entry.id   20769cda412d1f848cf423ee993efdd0
#
_cell.length_a   1.000
_cell.length_b   1.000
_cell.length_c   1.000
_cell.angle_alpha   90.00
_cell.angle_beta   90.00
_cell.angle_gamma   90.00
#
_symmetry.space_group_name_H-M   'P 1'
#
loop_
_entity.id
_entity.type
_entity.pdbx_description
1 polymer ?
#
loop_
_entity_poly.entity_id
_entity_poly.type
_entity_poly.pdbx_seq_one_letter_code
_entity_poly.pdbx_strand_id
1 'polypeptide(L)'
;MRAPLVLPSLPFDSGTVVFSPGITSALKSSLSLRQIIEHFLECHLATDFGVVSRAMRFDNVLAALLETGHLTSRFYLHHHICPPEIGLIITTHLDESTTTIRFASEQE
;
A
#
# COMPACT_ATOMS: atom_id res chain seq x y z
N MET A 1 -20.88 23.29 2.31
CA MET A 1 -20.34 22.77 2.40
C MET A 1 -20.06 22.27 2.47
N ARG A 2 -19.82 21.70 2.49
CA ARG A 2 -19.36 20.99 2.64
C ARG A 2 -18.78 20.32 2.47
N ALA A 3 -18.50 20.15 2.54
CA ALA A 3 -17.84 19.48 2.39
C ALA A 3 -17.73 18.54 2.36
N PRO A 4 -17.75 18.12 2.47
CA PRO A 4 -17.58 17.21 2.63
C PRO A 4 -17.25 16.25 2.32
N LEU A 5 -17.21 15.95 1.95
CA LEU A 5 -16.89 15.03 1.60
C LEU A 5 -15.84 14.62 1.66
N VAL A 6 -15.47 14.87 2.11
CA VAL A 6 -14.39 14.68 2.24
C VAL A 6 -13.96 13.57 2.70
N LEU A 7 -14.31 12.77 2.40
CA LEU A 7 -13.97 11.65 2.72
C LEU A 7 -12.72 11.30 2.59
N PRO A 8 -12.12 11.71 1.84
CA PRO A 8 -10.86 11.32 1.65
C PRO A 8 -10.15 11.21 2.85
N SER A 9 -10.57 11.83 3.72
CA SER A 9 -9.91 11.72 4.83
C SER A 9 -10.26 10.57 5.55
N LEU A 10 -10.23 9.45 5.10
CA LEU A 10 -10.34 8.31 5.88
C LEU A 10 -8.97 7.81 6.11
N PRO A 11 -8.10 8.55 6.71
CA PRO A 11 -6.79 8.08 6.96
C PRO A 11 -6.88 6.97 7.97
N PHE A 12 -6.05 6.01 7.84
CA PHE A 12 -5.95 4.93 8.80
C PHE A 12 -4.49 4.80 9.19
N ASP A 13 -4.25 4.17 10.33
CA ASP A 13 -2.90 4.05 10.84
C ASP A 13 -2.22 2.84 10.23
N SER A 14 -0.99 3.00 9.80
CA SER A 14 -0.25 1.89 9.23
C SER A 14 0.12 0.86 10.30
N GLY A 15 0.19 1.26 11.55
CA GLY A 15 0.73 0.39 12.56
C GLY A 15 2.18 0.09 12.30
N THR A 16 2.59 -1.14 12.58
CA THR A 16 3.96 -1.56 12.33
C THR A 16 4.13 -1.90 10.85
N VAL A 17 5.13 -1.33 10.21
CA VAL A 17 5.38 -1.58 8.80
C VAL A 17 6.41 -2.69 8.68
N VAL A 18 6.06 -3.74 7.94
CA VAL A 18 6.90 -4.92 7.77
C VAL A 18 7.23 -5.08 6.29
N PHE A 19 8.51 -5.18 5.98
CA PHE A 19 8.95 -5.41 4.61
C PHE A 19 9.17 -6.91 4.38
N SER A 20 8.78 -7.38 3.21
CA SER A 20 9.04 -8.77 2.84
C SER A 20 10.55 -8.99 2.68
N PRO A 21 11.00 -10.24 2.64
CA PRO A 21 12.42 -10.51 2.40
C PRO A 21 12.91 -9.92 1.07
N GLY A 22 12.09 -9.96 0.02
CA GLY A 22 12.48 -9.40 -1.26
C GLY A 22 12.66 -7.90 -1.20
N ILE A 23 11.75 -7.21 -0.52
CA ILE A 23 11.85 -5.76 -0.35
C ILE A 23 13.07 -5.43 0.50
N THR A 24 13.27 -6.15 1.61
CA THR A 24 14.40 -5.89 2.49
C THR A 24 15.71 -6.05 1.72
N SER A 25 15.81 -7.08 0.91
CA SER A 25 17.00 -7.32 0.11
C SER A 25 17.23 -6.21 -0.91
N ALA A 26 16.17 -5.79 -1.59
CA ALA A 26 16.27 -4.77 -2.62
C ALA A 26 16.64 -3.40 -2.05
N LEU A 27 16.16 -3.10 -0.84
CA LEU A 27 16.46 -1.82 -0.21
C LEU A 27 17.93 -1.66 0.12
N LYS A 28 18.65 -2.76 0.26
CA LYS A 28 20.07 -2.70 0.56
C LYS A 28 20.87 -2.16 -0.63
N SER A 29 20.33 -2.25 -1.83
CA SER A 29 21.06 -1.85 -3.01
C SER A 29 20.43 -0.69 -3.76
N SER A 30 19.33 -0.15 -3.29
CA SER A 30 18.66 0.94 -4.00
C SER A 30 18.03 1.95 -3.05
N LEU A 31 18.63 3.11 -3.00
CA LEU A 31 18.08 4.21 -2.22
C LEU A 31 16.84 4.77 -2.90
N SER A 32 16.82 4.74 -4.24
CA SER A 32 15.67 5.22 -4.98
C SER A 32 14.43 4.38 -4.68
N LEU A 33 14.63 3.08 -4.49
CA LEU A 33 13.50 2.21 -4.17
C LEU A 33 12.87 2.59 -2.83
N ARG A 34 13.70 2.95 -1.84
CA ARG A 34 13.16 3.37 -0.55
C ARG A 34 12.26 4.59 -0.70
N GLN A 35 12.68 5.56 -1.49
CA GLN A 35 11.89 6.76 -1.68
C GLN A 35 10.58 6.46 -2.38
N ILE A 36 10.61 5.55 -3.36
CA ILE A 36 9.42 5.18 -4.09
C ILE A 36 8.45 4.45 -3.15
N ILE A 37 8.96 3.55 -2.31
CA ILE A 37 8.12 2.81 -1.38
C ILE A 37 7.48 3.76 -0.38
N GLU A 38 8.24 4.74 0.12
CA GLU A 38 7.68 5.71 1.05
C GLU A 38 6.57 6.52 0.40
N HIS A 39 6.76 6.89 -0.86
CA HIS A 39 5.72 7.62 -1.57
C HIS A 39 4.45 6.78 -1.74
N PHE A 40 4.60 5.52 -2.13
CA PHE A 40 3.45 4.66 -2.31
C PHE A 40 2.76 4.34 -0.99
N LEU A 41 3.53 4.23 0.08
CA LEU A 41 2.94 4.03 1.40
C LEU A 41 2.07 5.23 1.77
N GLU A 42 2.54 6.44 1.50
CA GLU A 42 1.75 7.64 1.75
C GLU A 42 0.46 7.63 0.94
N CYS A 43 0.54 7.22 -0.33
CA CYS A 43 -0.66 7.11 -1.15
C CYS A 43 -1.64 6.11 -0.54
N HIS A 44 -1.14 4.96 -0.13
CA HIS A 44 -1.97 3.92 0.47
C HIS A 44 -2.69 4.44 1.71
N LEU A 45 -1.96 5.13 2.58
CA LEU A 45 -2.54 5.64 3.82
C LEU A 45 -3.53 6.78 3.57
N ALA A 46 -3.43 7.42 2.42
CA ALA A 46 -4.37 8.46 2.03
C ALA A 46 -5.52 7.91 1.20
N THR A 47 -5.68 6.61 1.16
CA THR A 47 -6.72 5.88 0.43
C THR A 47 -6.60 5.98 -1.09
N ASP A 48 -5.39 6.21 -1.58
CA ASP A 48 -5.10 6.09 -2.99
C ASP A 48 -4.50 4.70 -3.17
N PHE A 49 -5.33 3.77 -3.61
CA PHE A 49 -4.95 2.36 -3.62
C PHE A 49 -4.27 1.93 -4.92
N GLY A 50 -4.03 2.84 -5.82
CA GLY A 50 -3.32 2.52 -7.06
C GLY A 50 -4.17 1.71 -8.02
N VAL A 51 -3.56 0.67 -8.59
CA VAL A 51 -4.20 -0.10 -9.65
C VAL A 51 -4.90 -1.30 -9.03
N VAL A 52 -6.10 -1.08 -8.55
CA VAL A 52 -6.92 -2.16 -7.98
C VAL A 52 -8.28 -2.13 -8.67
N SER A 53 -8.99 -3.24 -8.60
CA SER A 53 -10.30 -3.32 -9.22
C SER A 53 -11.28 -2.41 -8.46
N ARG A 54 -12.38 -2.10 -9.11
CA ARG A 54 -13.40 -1.28 -8.46
C ARG A 54 -13.95 -1.98 -7.23
N ALA A 55 -14.13 -3.30 -7.30
CA ALA A 55 -14.63 -4.06 -6.16
C ALA A 55 -13.65 -4.01 -5.00
N MET A 56 -12.36 -4.16 -5.28
CA MET A 56 -11.35 -4.10 -4.22
C MET A 56 -11.29 -2.71 -3.62
N ARG A 57 -11.41 -1.66 -4.45
CA ARG A 57 -11.41 -0.30 -3.95
C ARG A 57 -12.58 -0.08 -2.98
N PHE A 58 -13.75 -0.62 -3.35
CA PHE A 58 -14.91 -0.49 -2.48
C PHE A 58 -14.69 -1.24 -1.17
N ASP A 59 -14.14 -2.45 -1.25
CA ASP A 59 -13.86 -3.23 -0.04
C ASP A 59 -12.85 -2.51 0.85
N ASN A 60 -11.84 -1.88 0.26
CA ASN A 60 -10.84 -1.13 1.01
C ASN A 60 -11.48 0.04 1.76
N VAL A 61 -12.34 0.80 1.06
CA VAL A 61 -13.00 1.93 1.68
C VAL A 61 -13.88 1.46 2.83
N LEU A 62 -14.60 0.36 2.61
CA LEU A 62 -15.47 -0.18 3.64
C LEU A 62 -14.67 -0.63 4.85
N ALA A 63 -13.53 -1.29 4.62
CA ALA A 63 -12.67 -1.71 5.73
C ALA A 63 -12.18 -0.51 6.53
N ALA A 64 -11.79 0.56 5.84
CA ALA A 64 -11.33 1.77 6.51
C ALA A 64 -12.43 2.39 7.35
N LEU A 65 -13.64 2.44 6.81
CA LEU A 65 -14.77 3.00 7.54
C LEU A 65 -15.14 2.18 8.76
N LEU A 66 -15.09 0.87 8.65
CA LEU A 66 -15.44 -0.01 9.74
C LEU A 66 -14.28 -0.29 10.68
N GLU A 67 -13.08 0.12 10.29
CA GLU A 67 -11.87 -0.07 11.09
C GLU A 67 -11.61 -1.54 11.38
N THR A 68 -11.85 -2.39 10.41
CA THR A 68 -11.63 -3.81 10.57
C THR A 68 -11.29 -4.43 9.24
N GLY A 69 -10.61 -5.57 9.26
CA GLY A 69 -10.24 -6.27 8.05
C GLY A 69 -8.93 -5.75 7.50
N HIS A 70 -8.83 -5.71 6.18
CA HIS A 70 -7.57 -5.28 5.56
C HIS A 70 -7.84 -4.44 4.32
N LEU A 71 -6.85 -3.60 4.00
CA LEU A 71 -6.86 -2.77 2.81
C LEU A 71 -5.64 -3.11 1.99
N THR A 72 -5.80 -3.26 0.69
CA THR A 72 -4.71 -3.63 -0.21
C THR A 72 -4.58 -2.63 -1.33
N SER A 73 -3.37 -2.13 -1.53
CA SER A 73 -3.03 -1.27 -2.65
C SER A 73 -2.06 -1.99 -3.57
N ARG A 74 -2.09 -1.62 -4.83
CA ARG A 74 -1.20 -2.20 -5.81
C ARG A 74 -0.66 -1.08 -6.69
N PHE A 75 0.67 -0.98 -6.77
CA PHE A 75 1.33 0.03 -7.57
C PHE A 75 2.33 -0.63 -8.49
N TYR A 76 2.57 -0.02 -9.65
CA TYR A 76 3.59 -0.50 -10.56
C TYR A 76 4.85 0.33 -10.38
N LEU A 77 5.99 -0.35 -10.34
CA LEU A 77 7.26 0.33 -10.23
C LEU A 77 7.77 0.70 -11.61
N HIS A 78 8.58 1.75 -11.66
CA HIS A 78 9.18 2.14 -12.92
C HIS A 78 10.22 1.12 -13.32
N HIS A 79 10.30 0.85 -14.60
CA HIS A 79 11.13 -0.21 -15.13
C HIS A 79 12.62 0.01 -14.87
N HIS A 80 13.04 1.22 -14.66
CA HIS A 80 14.46 1.50 -14.44
C HIS A 80 14.89 1.31 -13.00
N ILE A 81 13.97 0.97 -12.10
CA ILE A 81 14.29 0.79 -10.70
C ILE A 81 14.50 -0.67 -10.38
N CYS A 82 13.67 -1.51 -10.94
CA CYS A 82 13.70 -2.90 -10.67
C CYS A 82 13.37 -3.63 -11.91
N PRO A 83 13.42 -4.94 -11.94
CA PRO A 83 12.97 -5.63 -13.15
C PRO A 83 11.62 -5.11 -13.56
N PRO A 84 11.40 -4.94 -14.86
CA PRO A 84 10.13 -4.41 -15.34
C PRO A 84 8.97 -5.28 -14.87
N GLU A 85 7.84 -4.71 -14.78
CA GLU A 85 6.59 -5.39 -14.42
C GLU A 85 6.48 -5.86 -12.98
N ILE A 86 7.43 -5.57 -12.15
CA ILE A 86 7.26 -5.91 -10.74
C ILE A 86 6.35 -4.88 -10.13
N GLY A 87 5.25 -5.36 -9.58
CA GLY A 87 4.32 -4.53 -8.84
C GLY A 87 4.66 -4.52 -7.37
N LEU A 88 4.20 -3.51 -6.69
CA LEU A 88 4.34 -3.38 -5.26
C LEU A 88 2.97 -3.56 -4.63
N ILE A 89 2.86 -4.41 -3.63
CA ILE A 89 1.60 -4.63 -2.94
C ILE A 89 1.76 -4.21 -1.49
N ILE A 90 0.88 -3.34 -1.05
CA ILE A 90 0.86 -2.84 0.32
C ILE A 90 -0.46 -3.25 0.93
N THR A 91 -0.42 -4.00 2.02
CA THR A 91 -1.62 -4.45 2.70
C THR A 91 -1.56 -4.05 4.17
N THR A 92 -2.58 -3.37 4.64
CA THR A 92 -2.72 -3.03 6.04
C THR A 92 -3.76 -3.95 6.66
N HIS A 93 -3.36 -4.64 7.72
CA HIS A 93 -4.25 -5.50 8.49
C HIS A 93 -4.68 -4.70 9.72
N LEU A 94 -5.88 -4.15 9.67
CA LEU A 94 -6.34 -3.24 10.71
C LEU A 94 -6.45 -3.92 12.07
N ASP A 95 -6.88 -5.19 12.05
CA ASP A 95 -7.07 -5.91 13.31
C ASP A 95 -5.73 -6.22 13.98
N GLU A 96 -4.65 -6.25 13.23
CA GLU A 96 -3.33 -6.55 13.75
C GLU A 96 -2.44 -5.33 13.85
N SER A 97 -2.91 -4.20 13.39
CA SER A 97 -2.15 -2.95 13.35
C SER A 97 -0.80 -3.15 12.65
N THR A 98 -0.83 -3.80 11.50
CA THR A 98 0.37 -4.12 10.74
C THR A 98 0.16 -3.81 9.28
N THR A 99 1.18 -3.23 8.64
CA THR A 99 1.17 -3.01 7.20
C THR A 99 2.34 -3.78 6.60
N THR A 100 2.06 -4.62 5.62
CA THR A 100 3.12 -5.38 4.95
C THR A 100 3.32 -4.84 3.55
N ILE A 101 4.57 -4.79 3.12
CA ILE A 101 4.94 -4.32 1.80
C ILE A 101 5.75 -5.42 1.13
N ARG A 102 5.32 -5.84 -0.05
CA ARG A 102 6.00 -6.90 -0.78
C ARG A 102 5.93 -6.66 -2.27
N PHE A 103 6.79 -7.34 -3.01
CA PHE A 103 6.66 -7.34 -4.46
C PHE A 103 5.53 -8.27 -4.87
N ALA A 104 4.87 -7.94 -5.96
CA ALA A 104 3.77 -8.78 -6.45
C ALA A 104 4.23 -10.18 -6.83
N SER A 105 5.51 -10.33 -7.20
CA SER A 105 6.05 -11.62 -7.57
C SER A 105 6.34 -12.52 -6.39
N GLU A 106 6.34 -11.98 -5.18
CA GLU A 106 6.57 -12.79 -3.99
C GLU A 106 5.28 -13.42 -3.53
N GLN A 107 5.37 -14.62 -3.00
CA GLN A 107 4.21 -15.27 -2.45
C GLN A 107 4.32 -15.26 -0.94
N GLU A 108 3.19 -15.16 -0.31
CA GLU A 108 3.17 -15.16 1.14
C GLU A 108 3.29 -16.54 1.71
#